data_6117284818373d06f605965a58fdc07e
#
_entry.id   6117284818373d06f605965a58fdc07e
#
_cell.length_a   1.000
_cell.length_b   1.000
_cell.length_c   1.000
_cell.angle_alpha   90.00
_cell.angle_beta   90.00
_cell.angle_gamma   90.00
#
_symmetry.space_group_name_H-M   'P 1'
#
loop_
_entity.id
_entity.type
_entity.pdbx_description
1 polymer ?
#
loop_
_entity_poly.entity_id
_entity_poly.type
_entity_poly.pdbx_seq_one_letter_code
_entity_poly.pdbx_strand_id
1 'polypeptide(L)'
;VNRREEIVERIPVILVEPEERRGAPVLWMSYLGGYGERNLPMLERFAAAGHPAASFDAPGHGARGSGDRWEFAGSVLAAFRLRMWPLLGRTTLEALRVLDWLGGEFGAGDGFLVGGFSMGGDAAVALAGIDERVRRVAAIGSTPDWSRPGMHELGDPSPLLDQGEADAYAQWFADQLDPIRHLDRYRRDLAIDFELGGEDRHIPEANARAFAAALANLDPPAASTVKIHVHPGLDHGVVSDQGAKDAAADFLIGAA
;
A
#
# COMPACT_ATOMS: atom_id res chain seq x y z
N VAL A 1 -2.65 19.01 16.22
CA VAL A 1 -2.21 18.62 14.87
C VAL A 1 -2.55 19.73 13.88
N ASN A 2 -1.70 19.97 12.89
CA ASN A 2 -1.89 20.96 11.82
C ASN A 2 -2.08 20.23 10.48
N ARG A 3 -3.13 20.58 9.72
CA ARG A 3 -3.39 20.03 8.38
C ARG A 3 -2.94 21.02 7.31
N ARG A 4 -2.21 20.53 6.30
CA ARG A 4 -1.83 21.27 5.08
C ARG A 4 -2.24 20.47 3.84
N GLU A 5 -2.57 21.19 2.78
CA GLU A 5 -2.73 20.65 1.43
C GLU A 5 -1.62 21.20 0.56
N GLU A 6 -0.94 20.33 -0.15
CA GLU A 6 0.23 20.64 -0.95
C GLU A 6 0.11 20.05 -2.36
N ILE A 7 0.86 20.62 -3.29
CA ILE A 7 1.01 20.06 -4.64
C ILE A 7 2.47 19.73 -4.87
N VAL A 8 2.80 18.45 -4.76
CA VAL A 8 4.15 17.93 -4.99
C VAL A 8 4.27 17.45 -6.42
N GLU A 9 4.97 18.20 -7.30
CA GLU A 9 5.14 17.86 -8.72
C GLU A 9 3.82 17.49 -9.44
N ARG A 10 2.74 18.21 -9.19
CA ARG A 10 1.36 17.99 -9.66
C ARG A 10 0.62 16.86 -8.94
N ILE A 11 1.16 16.31 -7.87
CA ILE A 11 0.49 15.31 -7.04
C ILE A 11 -0.17 16.04 -5.87
N PRO A 12 -1.51 16.01 -5.74
CA PRO A 12 -2.19 16.54 -4.57
C PRO A 12 -1.87 15.70 -3.34
N VAL A 13 -1.35 16.33 -2.31
CA VAL A 13 -0.93 15.70 -1.05
C VAL A 13 -1.65 16.36 0.11
N ILE A 14 -2.12 15.58 1.04
CA ILE A 14 -2.61 16.02 2.35
C ILE A 14 -1.54 15.63 3.37
N LEU A 15 -1.11 16.60 4.16
CA LEU A 15 -0.18 16.41 5.26
C LEU A 15 -0.86 16.78 6.58
N VAL A 16 -0.69 15.93 7.58
CA VAL A 16 -1.07 16.18 8.98
C VAL A 16 0.20 16.17 9.82
N GLU A 17 0.51 17.33 10.40
CA GLU A 17 1.70 17.52 11.23
C GLU A 17 1.38 17.36 12.71
N PRO A 18 2.25 16.68 13.48
CA PRO A 18 2.14 16.63 14.93
C PRO A 18 2.47 17.99 15.57
N GLU A 19 1.98 18.25 16.78
CA GLU A 19 2.39 19.40 17.57
C GLU A 19 3.88 19.32 17.96
N GLU A 20 4.33 18.11 18.28
CA GLU A 20 5.71 17.80 18.57
C GLU A 20 6.12 16.54 17.79
N ARG A 21 7.12 16.70 16.94
CA ARG A 21 7.65 15.57 16.17
C ARG A 21 8.50 14.66 17.06
N ARG A 22 8.22 13.35 17.00
CA ARG A 22 8.93 12.32 17.78
C ARG A 22 9.40 11.15 16.92
N GLY A 23 8.89 11.01 15.70
CA GLY A 23 9.17 9.85 14.86
C GLY A 23 9.33 10.16 13.38
N ALA A 24 9.61 9.11 12.63
CA ALA A 24 9.77 9.13 11.18
C ALA A 24 8.47 9.53 10.45
N PRO A 25 8.55 10.19 9.29
CA PRO A 25 7.36 10.47 8.49
C PRO A 25 6.65 9.21 8.03
N VAL A 26 5.31 9.29 7.95
CA VAL A 26 4.42 8.22 7.46
C VAL A 26 3.82 8.65 6.13
N LEU A 27 3.84 7.74 5.14
CA LEU A 27 3.04 7.84 3.92
C LEU A 27 1.97 6.76 3.93
N TRP A 28 0.70 7.16 3.90
CA TRP A 28 -0.44 6.23 3.90
C TRP A 28 -1.27 6.38 2.65
N MET A 29 -1.45 5.28 1.89
CA MET A 29 -2.08 5.29 0.57
C MET A 29 -3.48 4.68 0.58
N SER A 30 -4.36 5.21 -0.29
CA SER A 30 -5.76 4.82 -0.35
C SER A 30 -6.00 3.60 -1.27
N TYR A 31 -7.19 3.00 -1.14
CA TYR A 31 -7.66 1.89 -1.98
C TYR A 31 -8.12 2.37 -3.37
N LEU A 32 -8.38 1.44 -4.28
CA LEU A 32 -8.94 1.72 -5.61
C LEU A 32 -10.30 2.44 -5.50
N GLY A 33 -10.43 3.60 -6.12
CA GLY A 33 -11.58 4.50 -5.97
C GLY A 33 -11.56 5.35 -4.70
N GLY A 34 -10.53 5.20 -3.83
CA GLY A 34 -10.32 6.07 -2.68
C GLY A 34 -9.64 7.39 -3.05
N TYR A 35 -9.36 8.24 -2.06
CA TYR A 35 -8.65 9.51 -2.22
C TYR A 35 -8.04 9.95 -0.89
N GLY A 36 -7.11 10.90 -0.93
CA GLY A 36 -6.29 11.27 0.23
C GLY A 36 -7.07 11.66 1.48
N GLU A 37 -8.17 12.42 1.34
CA GLU A 37 -9.00 12.82 2.49
C GLU A 37 -9.64 11.65 3.24
N ARG A 38 -9.88 10.51 2.57
CA ARG A 38 -10.40 9.29 3.23
C ARG A 38 -9.42 8.71 4.25
N ASN A 39 -8.16 9.07 4.13
CA ASN A 39 -7.10 8.61 5.03
C ASN A 39 -6.90 9.51 6.24
N LEU A 40 -7.60 10.66 6.35
CA LEU A 40 -7.44 11.60 7.46
C LEU A 40 -7.47 10.95 8.85
N PRO A 41 -8.40 10.03 9.17
CA PRO A 41 -8.39 9.39 10.50
C PRO A 41 -7.07 8.65 10.81
N MET A 42 -6.45 8.01 9.79
CA MET A 42 -5.15 7.36 9.96
C MET A 42 -4.03 8.39 10.09
N LEU A 43 -4.04 9.45 9.26
CA LEU A 43 -3.02 10.51 9.33
C LEU A 43 -3.06 11.24 10.68
N GLU A 44 -4.24 11.55 11.19
CA GLU A 44 -4.44 12.19 12.50
C GLU A 44 -3.94 11.29 13.64
N ARG A 45 -4.16 9.98 13.55
CA ARG A 45 -3.64 9.00 14.51
C ARG A 45 -2.12 9.01 14.55
N PHE A 46 -1.46 8.95 13.37
CA PHE A 46 0.00 9.01 13.28
C PHE A 46 0.55 10.34 13.81
N ALA A 47 -0.09 11.45 13.45
CA ALA A 47 0.30 12.77 13.92
C ALA A 47 0.11 12.91 15.45
N ALA A 48 -0.96 12.37 16.01
CA ALA A 48 -1.15 12.34 17.47
C ALA A 48 -0.04 11.56 18.20
N ALA A 49 0.54 10.54 17.54
CA ALA A 49 1.69 9.79 18.05
C ALA A 49 3.05 10.49 17.79
N GLY A 50 3.07 11.66 17.14
CA GLY A 50 4.28 12.44 16.89
C GLY A 50 4.94 12.17 15.52
N HIS A 51 4.26 11.52 14.59
CA HIS A 51 4.72 11.22 13.25
C HIS A 51 4.06 12.16 12.22
N PRO A 52 4.82 13.00 11.47
CA PRO A 52 4.24 13.67 10.31
C PRO A 52 3.66 12.64 9.35
N ALA A 53 2.42 12.82 8.93
CA ALA A 53 1.73 11.81 8.12
C ALA A 53 1.10 12.41 6.87
N ALA A 54 1.38 11.82 5.73
CA ALA A 54 0.88 12.27 4.44
C ALA A 54 0.07 11.19 3.72
N SER A 55 -0.81 11.66 2.85
CA SER A 55 -1.49 10.85 1.85
C SER A 55 -1.61 11.65 0.56
N PHE A 56 -1.78 10.97 -0.57
CA PHE A 56 -1.93 11.63 -1.86
C PHE A 56 -3.01 10.97 -2.71
N ASP A 57 -3.50 11.72 -3.69
CA ASP A 57 -4.40 11.21 -4.71
C ASP A 57 -3.61 10.46 -5.78
N ALA A 58 -3.79 9.16 -5.88
CA ALA A 58 -3.20 8.33 -6.92
C ALA A 58 -3.71 8.73 -8.33
N PRO A 59 -3.04 8.34 -9.41
CA PRO A 59 -3.52 8.62 -10.76
C PRO A 59 -4.99 8.19 -10.97
N GLY A 60 -5.83 9.11 -11.45
CA GLY A 60 -7.25 8.87 -11.66
C GLY A 60 -8.13 8.90 -10.40
N HIS A 61 -7.58 9.26 -9.24
CA HIS A 61 -8.30 9.32 -7.96
C HIS A 61 -8.44 10.76 -7.46
N GLY A 62 -9.44 10.99 -6.60
CA GLY A 62 -9.64 12.25 -5.90
C GLY A 62 -9.66 13.46 -6.84
N ALA A 63 -8.86 14.48 -6.55
CA ALA A 63 -8.74 15.70 -7.38
C ALA A 63 -8.14 15.42 -8.78
N ARG A 64 -7.61 14.23 -9.03
CA ARG A 64 -7.02 13.80 -10.31
C ARG A 64 -7.96 12.88 -11.10
N GLY A 65 -9.11 12.54 -10.55
CA GLY A 65 -10.15 11.76 -11.21
C GLY A 65 -11.08 12.65 -12.06
N SER A 66 -11.65 12.07 -13.10
CA SER A 66 -12.73 12.67 -13.89
C SER A 66 -13.91 11.71 -13.90
N GLY A 67 -15.01 12.08 -13.25
CA GLY A 67 -16.19 11.25 -13.19
C GLY A 67 -16.39 10.47 -11.89
N ASP A 68 -17.27 9.46 -11.95
CA ASP A 68 -17.57 8.63 -10.78
C ASP A 68 -16.44 7.68 -10.44
N ARG A 69 -16.05 7.67 -9.17
CA ARG A 69 -14.92 6.85 -8.66
C ARG A 69 -15.18 5.35 -8.74
N TRP A 70 -16.44 4.94 -8.65
CA TRP A 70 -16.81 3.53 -8.70
C TRP A 70 -16.88 3.02 -10.14
N GLU A 71 -17.31 3.88 -11.09
CA GLU A 71 -17.20 3.59 -12.53
C GLU A 71 -15.72 3.44 -12.93
N PHE A 72 -14.85 4.33 -12.43
CA PHE A 72 -13.42 4.21 -12.63
C PHE A 72 -12.88 2.89 -12.05
N ALA A 73 -13.20 2.57 -10.79
CA ALA A 73 -12.77 1.33 -10.14
C ALA A 73 -13.27 0.09 -10.90
N GLY A 74 -14.55 0.06 -11.28
CA GLY A 74 -15.13 -1.01 -12.10
C GLY A 74 -14.42 -1.18 -13.44
N SER A 75 -14.05 -0.09 -14.09
CA SER A 75 -13.31 -0.12 -15.35
C SER A 75 -11.89 -0.70 -15.20
N VAL A 76 -11.25 -0.48 -14.04
CA VAL A 76 -9.93 -1.06 -13.74
C VAL A 76 -10.05 -2.55 -13.49
N LEU A 77 -11.05 -2.99 -12.73
CA LEU A 77 -11.29 -4.40 -12.45
C LEU A 77 -11.69 -5.19 -13.70
N ALA A 78 -12.49 -4.60 -14.60
CA ALA A 78 -12.92 -5.23 -15.85
C ALA A 78 -11.78 -5.51 -16.85
N ALA A 79 -10.62 -4.88 -16.69
CA ALA A 79 -9.41 -5.11 -17.49
C ALA A 79 -8.19 -5.08 -16.57
N PHE A 80 -8.17 -6.00 -15.60
CA PHE A 80 -7.31 -5.93 -14.42
C PHE A 80 -5.83 -5.75 -14.77
N ARG A 81 -5.24 -6.66 -15.52
CA ARG A 81 -3.81 -6.59 -15.86
C ARG A 81 -3.48 -5.34 -16.66
N LEU A 82 -4.34 -5.02 -17.64
CA LEU A 82 -4.13 -3.88 -18.52
C LEU A 82 -4.16 -2.53 -17.79
N ARG A 83 -4.98 -2.42 -16.73
CA ARG A 83 -5.24 -1.14 -16.05
C ARG A 83 -4.69 -1.08 -14.64
N MET A 84 -4.80 -2.17 -13.86
CA MET A 84 -4.34 -2.18 -12.47
C MET A 84 -2.81 -2.16 -12.38
N TRP A 85 -2.09 -2.94 -13.20
CA TRP A 85 -0.64 -2.96 -13.12
C TRP A 85 0.02 -1.60 -13.42
N PRO A 86 -0.37 -0.86 -14.48
CA PRO A 86 0.11 0.51 -14.66
C PRO A 86 -0.34 1.47 -13.56
N LEU A 87 -1.52 1.28 -13.00
CA LEU A 87 -2.01 2.11 -11.89
C LEU A 87 -1.18 1.89 -10.63
N LEU A 88 -0.93 0.64 -10.25
CA LEU A 88 -0.03 0.29 -9.13
C LEU A 88 1.36 0.85 -9.35
N GLY A 89 1.94 0.64 -10.54
CA GLY A 89 3.29 1.09 -10.84
C GLY A 89 3.43 2.62 -10.80
N ARG A 90 2.50 3.35 -11.40
CA ARG A 90 2.49 4.81 -11.36
C ARG A 90 2.27 5.34 -9.94
N THR A 91 1.39 4.71 -9.16
CA THR A 91 1.17 5.05 -7.75
C THR A 91 2.46 4.85 -6.94
N THR A 92 3.17 3.74 -7.14
CA THR A 92 4.46 3.46 -6.50
C THR A 92 5.52 4.51 -6.85
N LEU A 93 5.66 4.88 -8.14
CA LEU A 93 6.64 5.88 -8.57
C LEU A 93 6.29 7.31 -8.09
N GLU A 94 5.02 7.64 -7.99
CA GLU A 94 4.59 8.91 -7.43
C GLU A 94 4.76 8.95 -5.90
N ALA A 95 4.55 7.82 -5.22
CA ALA A 95 4.84 7.68 -3.79
C ALA A 95 6.33 7.94 -3.50
N LEU A 96 7.24 7.51 -4.38
CA LEU A 96 8.67 7.81 -4.27
C LEU A 96 8.94 9.32 -4.26
N ARG A 97 8.26 10.10 -5.14
CA ARG A 97 8.37 11.57 -5.17
C ARG A 97 7.82 12.22 -3.90
N VAL A 98 6.72 11.69 -3.38
CA VAL A 98 6.16 12.17 -2.11
C VAL A 98 7.11 11.87 -0.94
N LEU A 99 7.80 10.71 -0.93
CA LEU A 99 8.84 10.42 0.06
C LEU A 99 10.04 11.37 -0.07
N ASP A 100 10.46 11.72 -1.29
CA ASP A 100 11.54 12.71 -1.49
C ASP A 100 11.14 14.08 -0.92
N TRP A 101 9.92 14.51 -1.17
CA TRP A 101 9.39 15.75 -0.59
C TRP A 101 9.30 15.67 0.93
N LEU A 102 8.75 14.58 1.51
CA LEU A 102 8.71 14.39 2.97
C LEU A 102 10.12 14.37 3.58
N GLY A 103 11.09 13.79 2.87
CA GLY A 103 12.49 13.81 3.28
C GLY A 103 13.10 15.20 3.27
N GLY A 104 12.69 16.07 2.34
CA GLY A 104 13.06 17.49 2.31
C GLY A 104 12.46 18.29 3.46
N GLU A 105 11.18 18.05 3.78
CA GLU A 105 10.46 18.75 4.86
C GLU A 105 10.90 18.31 6.26
N PHE A 106 11.08 17.00 6.46
CA PHE A 106 11.26 16.42 7.79
C PHE A 106 12.62 15.71 7.97
N GLY A 107 13.42 15.60 6.94
CA GLY A 107 14.62 14.75 6.95
C GLY A 107 14.27 13.25 6.83
N ALA A 108 15.20 12.44 6.33
CA ALA A 108 15.06 11.01 6.12
C ALA A 108 15.98 10.18 7.02
N GLY A 109 16.56 10.75 8.09
CA GLY A 109 17.55 10.08 8.94
C GLY A 109 17.03 8.81 9.60
N ASP A 110 15.76 8.83 10.03
CA ASP A 110 15.09 7.66 10.65
C ASP A 110 14.36 6.79 9.61
N GLY A 111 14.50 7.09 8.33
CA GLY A 111 13.78 6.46 7.23
C GLY A 111 12.32 6.90 7.15
N PHE A 112 11.52 6.07 6.46
CA PHE A 112 10.08 6.29 6.27
C PHE A 112 9.27 5.07 6.71
N LEU A 113 8.06 5.35 7.17
CA LEU A 113 7.02 4.37 7.45
C LEU A 113 5.98 4.48 6.33
N VAL A 114 5.62 3.38 5.71
CA VAL A 114 4.66 3.41 4.61
C VAL A 114 3.55 2.41 4.81
N GLY A 115 2.38 2.69 4.29
CA GLY A 115 1.29 1.73 4.35
C GLY A 115 0.10 2.14 3.53
N GLY A 116 -0.95 1.35 3.59
CA GLY A 116 -2.17 1.65 2.86
C GLY A 116 -3.20 0.53 2.87
N PHE A 117 -4.31 0.84 2.23
CA PHE A 117 -5.45 -0.02 2.07
C PHE A 117 -5.49 -0.62 0.66
N SER A 118 -5.67 -1.93 0.53
CA SER A 118 -5.86 -2.62 -0.76
C SER A 118 -4.80 -2.18 -1.79
N MET A 119 -5.18 -1.56 -2.90
CA MET A 119 -4.28 -0.99 -3.90
C MET A 119 -3.14 -0.15 -3.29
N GLY A 120 -3.44 0.64 -2.26
CA GLY A 120 -2.43 1.47 -1.58
C GLY A 120 -1.43 0.66 -0.79
N GLY A 121 -1.84 -0.45 -0.20
CA GLY A 121 -0.95 -1.40 0.47
C GLY A 121 -0.08 -2.17 -0.52
N ASP A 122 -0.63 -2.59 -1.67
CA ASP A 122 0.15 -3.21 -2.75
C ASP A 122 1.27 -2.26 -3.22
N ALA A 123 0.92 -0.97 -3.42
CA ALA A 123 1.90 0.05 -3.79
C ALA A 123 2.93 0.32 -2.68
N ALA A 124 2.53 0.25 -1.39
CA ALA A 124 3.44 0.42 -0.26
C ALA A 124 4.49 -0.69 -0.19
N VAL A 125 4.08 -1.94 -0.40
CA VAL A 125 5.02 -3.07 -0.47
C VAL A 125 5.98 -2.90 -1.64
N ALA A 126 5.48 -2.54 -2.84
CA ALA A 126 6.32 -2.31 -4.01
C ALA A 126 7.30 -1.14 -3.80
N LEU A 127 6.85 -0.05 -3.17
CA LEU A 127 7.69 1.10 -2.82
C LEU A 127 8.87 0.69 -1.93
N ALA A 128 8.61 -0.15 -0.93
CA ALA A 128 9.67 -0.67 -0.07
C ALA A 128 10.71 -1.52 -0.84
N GLY A 129 10.33 -2.13 -1.95
CA GLY A 129 11.26 -2.85 -2.82
C GLY A 129 12.17 -1.93 -3.65
N ILE A 130 11.83 -0.66 -3.85
CA ILE A 130 12.61 0.28 -4.67
C ILE A 130 13.21 1.45 -3.91
N ASP A 131 12.81 1.68 -2.65
CA ASP A 131 13.33 2.73 -1.80
C ASP A 131 13.84 2.15 -0.46
N GLU A 132 15.16 2.12 -0.31
CA GLU A 132 15.81 1.57 0.87
C GLU A 132 15.60 2.43 2.15
N ARG A 133 15.09 3.65 2.02
CA ARG A 133 14.72 4.50 3.16
C ARG A 133 13.46 4.01 3.87
N VAL A 134 12.63 3.18 3.23
CA VAL A 134 11.45 2.57 3.87
C VAL A 134 11.91 1.54 4.90
N ARG A 135 11.44 1.68 6.14
CA ARG A 135 11.81 0.79 7.27
C ARG A 135 10.69 -0.14 7.69
N ARG A 136 9.44 0.31 7.60
CA ARG A 136 8.27 -0.51 7.92
C ARG A 136 7.18 -0.32 6.88
N VAL A 137 6.44 -1.39 6.64
CA VAL A 137 5.27 -1.42 5.74
C VAL A 137 4.10 -2.04 6.47
N ALA A 138 2.94 -1.37 6.50
CA ALA A 138 1.68 -1.97 6.94
C ALA A 138 0.67 -1.99 5.77
N ALA A 139 0.17 -3.16 5.43
CA ALA A 139 -0.67 -3.38 4.26
C ALA A 139 -1.98 -4.08 4.65
N ILE A 140 -3.10 -3.35 4.59
CA ILE A 140 -4.43 -3.86 4.97
C ILE A 140 -5.20 -4.32 3.74
N GLY A 141 -5.63 -5.58 3.70
CA GLY A 141 -6.35 -6.17 2.57
C GLY A 141 -5.55 -6.07 1.26
N SER A 142 -4.25 -6.39 1.31
CA SER A 142 -3.29 -6.12 0.24
C SER A 142 -2.43 -7.34 -0.07
N THR A 143 -1.74 -7.31 -1.21
CA THR A 143 -0.93 -8.44 -1.67
C THR A 143 0.45 -7.99 -2.18
N PRO A 144 1.50 -8.80 -1.96
CA PRO A 144 2.82 -8.61 -2.58
C PRO A 144 2.95 -9.30 -3.95
N ASP A 145 1.86 -9.82 -4.51
CA ASP A 145 1.81 -10.48 -5.82
C ASP A 145 0.72 -9.83 -6.68
N TRP A 146 1.13 -9.03 -7.66
CA TRP A 146 0.21 -8.28 -8.52
C TRP A 146 -0.56 -9.17 -9.49
N SER A 147 -0.11 -10.40 -9.70
CA SER A 147 -0.86 -11.39 -10.49
C SER A 147 -2.05 -11.97 -9.73
N ARG A 148 -2.07 -11.84 -8.39
CA ARG A 148 -3.14 -12.27 -7.49
C ARG A 148 -3.72 -13.64 -7.83
N PRO A 149 -2.91 -14.72 -7.75
CA PRO A 149 -3.42 -16.06 -8.00
C PRO A 149 -4.63 -16.37 -7.09
N GLY A 150 -5.69 -16.92 -7.67
CA GLY A 150 -6.90 -17.25 -6.92
C GLY A 150 -7.83 -16.08 -6.62
N MET A 151 -7.63 -14.91 -7.25
CA MET A 151 -8.49 -13.74 -7.07
C MET A 151 -9.91 -13.99 -7.60
N HIS A 152 -10.91 -13.72 -6.78
CA HIS A 152 -12.32 -13.70 -7.16
C HIS A 152 -12.83 -12.25 -7.35
N GLU A 153 -13.97 -12.11 -7.99
CA GLU A 153 -14.65 -10.83 -8.09
C GLU A 153 -14.99 -10.26 -6.71
N LEU A 154 -14.91 -8.94 -6.58
CA LEU A 154 -15.24 -8.27 -5.32
C LEU A 154 -16.75 -8.33 -5.07
N GLY A 155 -17.15 -8.89 -3.92
CA GLY A 155 -18.55 -9.03 -3.56
C GLY A 155 -19.27 -10.26 -4.15
N ASP A 156 -18.66 -10.94 -5.13
CA ASP A 156 -19.14 -12.23 -5.65
C ASP A 156 -17.98 -13.25 -5.67
N PRO A 157 -17.87 -14.10 -4.65
CA PRO A 157 -16.75 -15.03 -4.53
C PRO A 157 -16.87 -16.26 -5.44
N SER A 158 -17.96 -16.42 -6.19
CA SER A 158 -18.20 -17.62 -6.99
C SER A 158 -17.29 -17.76 -8.20
N PRO A 159 -17.15 -16.75 -9.11
CA PRO A 159 -16.23 -16.86 -10.21
C PRO A 159 -14.84 -16.36 -9.84
N LEU A 160 -13.80 -16.97 -10.43
CA LEU A 160 -12.49 -16.36 -10.50
C LEU A 160 -12.57 -15.12 -11.40
N LEU A 161 -11.91 -14.06 -11.01
CA LEU A 161 -11.82 -12.86 -11.85
C LEU A 161 -11.04 -13.17 -13.11
N ASP A 162 -11.64 -12.92 -14.28
CA ASP A 162 -10.89 -12.85 -15.53
C ASP A 162 -10.05 -11.56 -15.53
N GLN A 163 -8.77 -11.70 -15.30
CA GLN A 163 -7.85 -10.58 -15.21
C GLN A 163 -7.50 -9.97 -16.58
N GLY A 164 -7.88 -10.63 -17.68
CA GLY A 164 -7.54 -10.22 -19.04
C GLY A 164 -6.05 -10.29 -19.35
N GLU A 165 -5.68 -9.82 -20.55
CA GLU A 165 -4.30 -9.76 -21.00
C GLU A 165 -3.65 -8.41 -20.66
N ALA A 166 -2.34 -8.42 -20.42
CA ALA A 166 -1.54 -7.21 -20.30
C ALA A 166 -0.96 -6.84 -21.66
N ASP A 167 -0.95 -5.55 -22.00
CA ASP A 167 -0.10 -5.07 -23.10
C ASP A 167 1.36 -4.89 -22.62
N ALA A 168 2.24 -4.52 -23.54
CA ALA A 168 3.66 -4.33 -23.22
C ALA A 168 3.90 -3.24 -22.16
N TYR A 169 3.03 -2.22 -22.09
CA TYR A 169 3.14 -1.17 -21.10
C TYR A 169 2.75 -1.66 -19.70
N ALA A 170 1.64 -2.37 -19.58
CA ALA A 170 1.19 -2.96 -18.32
C ALA A 170 2.18 -4.04 -17.84
N GLN A 171 2.64 -4.90 -18.74
CA GLN A 171 3.62 -5.93 -18.44
C GLN A 171 4.93 -5.34 -17.90
N TRP A 172 5.39 -4.22 -18.47
CA TRP A 172 6.60 -3.56 -17.99
C TRP A 172 6.51 -3.17 -16.51
N PHE A 173 5.37 -2.62 -16.06
CA PHE A 173 5.19 -2.29 -14.65
C PHE A 173 5.24 -3.52 -13.73
N ALA A 174 4.56 -4.59 -14.12
CA ALA A 174 4.62 -5.84 -13.35
C ALA A 174 6.04 -6.42 -13.32
N ASP A 175 6.74 -6.43 -14.47
CA ASP A 175 8.11 -6.94 -14.55
C ASP A 175 9.10 -6.10 -13.73
N GLN A 176 8.85 -4.81 -13.53
CA GLN A 176 9.78 -3.94 -12.82
C GLN A 176 9.45 -3.75 -11.33
N LEU A 177 8.18 -3.84 -10.94
CA LEU A 177 7.74 -3.38 -9.62
C LEU A 177 6.95 -4.40 -8.80
N ASP A 178 6.49 -5.50 -9.40
CA ASP A 178 5.75 -6.53 -8.67
C ASP A 178 6.65 -7.19 -7.60
N PRO A 179 6.33 -7.06 -6.29
CA PRO A 179 7.22 -7.48 -5.22
C PRO A 179 7.66 -8.94 -5.28
N ILE A 180 6.75 -9.86 -5.62
CA ILE A 180 7.06 -11.30 -5.68
C ILE A 180 8.13 -11.64 -6.73
N ARG A 181 8.31 -10.79 -7.73
CA ARG A 181 9.31 -10.96 -8.80
C ARG A 181 10.68 -10.43 -8.42
N HIS A 182 10.80 -9.68 -7.32
CA HIS A 182 12.01 -8.97 -6.93
C HIS A 182 12.41 -9.20 -5.48
N LEU A 183 12.38 -10.44 -5.04
CA LEU A 183 12.65 -10.82 -3.64
C LEU A 183 14.00 -10.31 -3.12
N ASP A 184 15.01 -10.18 -3.98
CA ASP A 184 16.33 -9.68 -3.59
C ASP A 184 16.30 -8.25 -3.02
N ARG A 185 15.34 -7.43 -3.44
CA ARG A 185 15.16 -6.06 -2.94
C ARG A 185 14.70 -6.01 -1.47
N TYR A 186 14.20 -7.13 -0.95
CA TYR A 186 13.69 -7.28 0.41
C TYR A 186 14.69 -7.97 1.34
N ARG A 187 15.97 -8.18 0.94
CA ARG A 187 16.99 -8.83 1.78
C ARG A 187 17.48 -8.00 2.96
N ARG A 188 17.18 -6.71 2.98
CA ARG A 188 17.60 -5.74 4.00
C ARG A 188 16.74 -5.79 5.26
N ASP A 189 17.14 -5.04 6.28
CA ASP A 189 16.34 -4.80 7.49
C ASP A 189 15.09 -3.98 7.13
N LEU A 190 13.97 -4.68 7.02
CA LEU A 190 12.64 -4.17 6.64
C LEU A 190 11.59 -5.00 7.36
N ALA A 191 10.66 -4.35 8.04
CA ALA A 191 9.52 -5.03 8.64
C ALA A 191 8.25 -4.79 7.83
N ILE A 192 7.56 -5.87 7.46
CA ILE A 192 6.30 -5.84 6.70
C ILE A 192 5.22 -6.52 7.53
N ASP A 193 4.07 -5.89 7.62
CA ASP A 193 2.89 -6.41 8.29
C ASP A 193 1.69 -6.42 7.35
N PHE A 194 1.05 -7.57 7.22
CA PHE A 194 -0.18 -7.75 6.44
C PHE A 194 -1.35 -8.01 7.38
N GLU A 195 -2.39 -7.19 7.27
CA GLU A 195 -3.67 -7.35 7.94
C GLU A 195 -4.71 -7.83 6.91
N LEU A 196 -5.06 -9.10 6.94
CA LEU A 196 -5.84 -9.77 5.89
C LEU A 196 -7.16 -10.32 6.41
N GLY A 197 -8.21 -10.28 5.58
CA GLY A 197 -9.47 -10.96 5.89
C GLY A 197 -9.35 -12.47 5.67
N GLY A 198 -9.83 -13.27 6.63
CA GLY A 198 -9.80 -14.73 6.54
C GLY A 198 -10.75 -15.29 5.48
N GLU A 199 -11.77 -14.51 5.08
CA GLU A 199 -12.72 -14.84 4.02
C GLU A 199 -12.51 -14.00 2.76
N ASP A 200 -11.42 -13.21 2.70
CA ASP A 200 -11.10 -12.37 1.55
C ASP A 200 -10.63 -13.23 0.37
N ARG A 201 -11.52 -13.41 -0.60
CA ARG A 201 -11.21 -14.11 -1.85
C ARG A 201 -10.74 -13.16 -2.96
N HIS A 202 -10.89 -11.85 -2.77
CA HIS A 202 -10.35 -10.86 -3.70
C HIS A 202 -8.84 -10.68 -3.50
N ILE A 203 -8.40 -10.76 -2.24
CA ILE A 203 -6.97 -10.76 -1.85
C ILE A 203 -6.70 -12.02 -1.00
N PRO A 204 -6.47 -13.19 -1.64
CA PRO A 204 -6.21 -14.41 -0.89
C PRO A 204 -4.95 -14.29 -0.02
N GLU A 205 -5.06 -14.66 1.26
CA GLU A 205 -3.92 -14.63 2.20
C GLU A 205 -2.74 -15.50 1.74
N ALA A 206 -3.02 -16.52 0.93
CA ALA A 206 -2.02 -17.42 0.36
C ALA A 206 -0.91 -16.68 -0.39
N ASN A 207 -1.22 -15.53 -1.00
CA ASN A 207 -0.25 -14.74 -1.77
C ASN A 207 0.79 -14.07 -0.84
N ALA A 208 0.36 -13.52 0.29
CA ALA A 208 1.26 -12.97 1.30
C ALA A 208 2.10 -14.08 1.97
N ARG A 209 1.49 -15.25 2.23
CA ARG A 209 2.21 -16.42 2.76
C ARG A 209 3.27 -16.95 1.79
N ALA A 210 2.95 -17.00 0.48
CA ALA A 210 3.90 -17.40 -0.56
C ALA A 210 5.11 -16.45 -0.61
N PHE A 211 4.87 -15.15 -0.54
CA PHE A 211 5.93 -14.13 -0.50
C PHE A 211 6.82 -14.28 0.74
N ALA A 212 6.24 -14.42 1.93
CA ALA A 212 6.99 -14.63 3.17
C ALA A 212 7.84 -15.91 3.10
N ALA A 213 7.28 -17.01 2.61
CA ALA A 213 7.99 -18.26 2.42
C ALA A 213 9.14 -18.14 1.40
N ALA A 214 8.92 -17.41 0.30
CA ALA A 214 9.94 -17.19 -0.71
C ALA A 214 11.12 -16.39 -0.14
N LEU A 215 10.88 -15.34 0.66
CA LEU A 215 11.92 -14.57 1.33
C LEU A 215 12.73 -15.42 2.32
N ALA A 216 12.06 -16.28 3.10
CA ALA A 216 12.71 -17.17 4.05
C ALA A 216 13.58 -18.25 3.36
N ASN A 217 13.25 -18.62 2.12
CA ASN A 217 13.97 -19.63 1.33
C ASN A 217 15.11 -19.05 0.48
N LEU A 218 15.36 -17.74 0.52
CA LEU A 218 16.54 -17.15 -0.13
C LEU A 218 17.84 -17.65 0.54
N ASP A 219 18.92 -17.68 -0.21
CA ASP A 219 20.26 -18.02 0.30
C ASP A 219 21.20 -16.80 0.15
N PRO A 220 21.68 -16.20 1.26
CA PRO A 220 21.16 -16.34 2.63
C PRO A 220 19.71 -15.86 2.74
N PRO A 221 18.96 -16.26 3.78
CA PRO A 221 17.63 -15.76 4.04
C PRO A 221 17.58 -14.23 4.12
N ALA A 222 16.45 -13.63 3.73
CA ALA A 222 16.27 -12.19 3.84
C ALA A 222 16.30 -11.76 5.33
N ALA A 223 16.88 -10.58 5.59
CA ALA A 223 16.83 -9.98 6.92
C ALA A 223 15.47 -9.32 7.22
N SER A 224 14.64 -9.14 6.21
CA SER A 224 13.28 -8.62 6.39
C SER A 224 12.41 -9.59 7.20
N THR A 225 11.51 -9.00 8.00
CA THR A 225 10.49 -9.75 8.74
C THR A 225 9.13 -9.52 8.10
N VAL A 226 8.36 -10.59 7.90
CA VAL A 226 6.99 -10.51 7.38
C VAL A 226 6.05 -11.10 8.43
N LYS A 227 5.15 -10.28 8.94
CA LYS A 227 4.04 -10.70 9.80
C LYS A 227 2.78 -10.77 8.96
N ILE A 228 1.92 -11.74 9.26
CA ILE A 228 0.63 -11.92 8.59
C ILE A 228 -0.42 -12.17 9.67
N HIS A 229 -1.29 -11.20 9.85
CA HIS A 229 -2.44 -11.26 10.74
C HIS A 229 -3.68 -11.51 9.90
N VAL A 230 -4.40 -12.58 10.24
CA VAL A 230 -5.65 -12.94 9.55
C VAL A 230 -6.81 -12.67 10.48
N HIS A 231 -7.75 -11.85 10.03
CA HIS A 231 -8.97 -11.49 10.76
C HIS A 231 -10.10 -12.46 10.40
N PRO A 232 -10.47 -13.41 11.29
CA PRO A 232 -11.48 -14.41 10.99
C PRO A 232 -12.84 -13.75 10.69
N GLY A 233 -13.56 -14.29 9.68
CA GLY A 233 -14.89 -13.81 9.32
C GLY A 233 -14.94 -12.50 8.55
N LEU A 234 -13.79 -11.85 8.29
CA LEU A 234 -13.73 -10.68 7.45
C LEU A 234 -13.36 -11.07 6.01
N ASP A 235 -14.11 -10.53 5.07
CA ASP A 235 -13.79 -10.52 3.65
C ASP A 235 -12.89 -9.31 3.30
N HIS A 236 -12.93 -8.79 2.07
CA HIS A 236 -12.21 -7.56 1.69
C HIS A 236 -12.63 -6.32 2.50
N GLY A 237 -13.72 -6.40 3.26
CA GLY A 237 -14.14 -5.41 4.26
C GLY A 237 -13.11 -5.17 5.38
N VAL A 238 -12.10 -6.01 5.52
CA VAL A 238 -10.95 -5.80 6.44
C VAL A 238 -10.32 -4.43 6.27
N VAL A 239 -10.33 -3.84 5.07
CA VAL A 239 -9.85 -2.46 4.81
C VAL A 239 -10.63 -1.39 5.60
N SER A 240 -11.83 -1.71 6.06
CA SER A 240 -12.68 -0.83 6.87
C SER A 240 -12.71 -1.21 8.35
N ASP A 241 -12.16 -2.38 8.71
CA ASP A 241 -12.15 -2.88 10.08
C ASP A 241 -11.27 -2.03 11.00
N GLN A 242 -11.79 -1.69 12.17
CA GLN A 242 -11.05 -0.83 13.10
C GLN A 242 -9.91 -1.57 13.78
N GLY A 243 -10.07 -2.85 14.08
CA GLY A 243 -9.02 -3.67 14.68
C GLY A 243 -7.82 -3.82 13.76
N ALA A 244 -8.04 -4.07 12.46
CA ALA A 244 -6.98 -4.12 11.45
C ALA A 244 -6.26 -2.77 11.30
N LYS A 245 -7.01 -1.65 11.32
CA LYS A 245 -6.42 -0.30 11.28
C LYS A 245 -5.58 0.00 12.51
N ASP A 246 -6.05 -0.41 13.67
CA ASP A 246 -5.35 -0.21 14.94
C ASP A 246 -4.05 -1.02 14.97
N ALA A 247 -4.10 -2.28 14.59
CA ALA A 247 -2.92 -3.15 14.52
C ALA A 247 -1.88 -2.61 13.53
N ALA A 248 -2.30 -2.26 12.31
CA ALA A 248 -1.42 -1.68 11.30
C ALA A 248 -0.75 -0.37 11.75
N ALA A 249 -1.53 0.52 12.40
CA ALA A 249 -0.99 1.77 12.91
C ALA A 249 0.02 1.53 14.04
N ASP A 250 -0.30 0.69 15.02
CA ASP A 250 0.57 0.37 16.16
C ASP A 250 1.88 -0.30 15.68
N PHE A 251 1.79 -1.19 14.68
CA PHE A 251 2.96 -1.78 14.06
C PHE A 251 3.86 -0.71 13.40
N LEU A 252 3.30 0.22 12.63
CA LEU A 252 4.10 1.25 11.97
C LEU A 252 4.84 2.14 12.96
N ILE A 253 4.15 2.65 13.98
CA ILE A 253 4.75 3.60 14.93
C ILE A 253 5.52 2.91 16.08
N GLY A 254 5.50 1.58 16.13
CA GLY A 254 6.21 0.82 17.17
C GLY A 254 5.57 0.92 18.55
N ALA A 255 4.29 1.23 18.62
CA ALA A 255 3.48 1.17 19.83
C ALA A 255 3.07 -0.30 20.06
N ALA A 256 3.96 -1.11 20.64
CA ALA A 256 3.70 -2.48 21.06
C ALA A 256 3.95 -2.61 22.55
#